data_49fd89b550dc372d36c0a63602ac3fa0
#
_entry.id   49fd89b550dc372d36c0a63602ac3fa0
#
_cell.length_a   1.000
_cell.length_b   1.000
_cell.length_c   1.000
_cell.angle_alpha   90.00
_cell.angle_beta   90.00
_cell.angle_gamma   90.00
#
_symmetry.space_group_name_H-M   'P 1'
#
loop_
_entity.id
_entity.type
_entity.pdbx_description
1 polymer ?
#
loop_
_entity_poly.entity_id
_entity_poly.type
_entity_poly.pdbx_seq_one_letter_code
_entity_poly.pdbx_strand_id
1 'polypeptide(L)'
;MRPGTFKRFLVAGVLTCLIVAGTADAKSRKKKTATPKDSTFAYYLLTLSYAPDFCSEPQGVKDPRECGAGRHIGFVVHGLWPQGENARGPENCGHASPVSQSIIQQTLKYIPTESLIQHEWSTHGTCSNLSANDYFATVRKARDSVSIPKDLDQPPQKLQLSPAEVEAKLAAANPSFPAAAFRTSCYQDGELQEVRICLNPDLSPRACTASAGECKLSKVMLLPVR
;
A
#
# COMPACT_ATOMS: atom_id res chain seq x y z
N MET A 1 -78.54 33.99 25.62
CA MET A 1 -79.11 34.98 24.67
C MET A 1 -78.71 34.54 23.24
N ARG A 2 -79.61 34.63 22.34
CA ARG A 2 -79.74 34.01 21.04
C ARG A 2 -78.68 34.39 19.98
N PRO A 3 -78.60 33.63 18.87
CA PRO A 3 -77.48 33.53 17.96
C PRO A 3 -77.57 34.44 16.74
N GLY A 4 -76.47 34.72 16.12
CA GLY A 4 -76.37 35.45 14.87
C GLY A 4 -75.81 34.51 13.74
N THR A 5 -76.77 34.14 12.92
CA THR A 5 -76.53 33.48 11.63
C THR A 5 -75.88 34.43 10.65
N PHE A 6 -74.76 33.98 10.01
CA PHE A 6 -74.27 34.61 8.77
C PHE A 6 -74.04 33.61 7.63
N LYS A 7 -74.60 33.98 6.52
CA LYS A 7 -74.82 33.16 5.29
C LYS A 7 -73.50 32.81 4.57
N ARG A 8 -73.47 31.57 4.09
CA ARG A 8 -72.52 31.08 3.12
C ARG A 8 -72.76 31.71 1.75
N PHE A 9 -71.72 32.25 1.17
CA PHE A 9 -71.61 32.39 -0.32
C PHE A 9 -70.58 31.42 -0.87
N LEU A 10 -71.08 30.50 -1.69
CA LEU A 10 -70.26 29.60 -2.50
C LEU A 10 -69.85 30.39 -3.78
N VAL A 11 -68.56 30.54 -3.94
CA VAL A 11 -67.99 30.94 -5.25
C VAL A 11 -67.23 29.74 -5.78
N ALA A 12 -67.81 29.13 -6.85
CA ALA A 12 -67.18 28.07 -7.58
C ALA A 12 -66.10 28.66 -8.53
N GLY A 13 -64.85 28.54 -8.16
CA GLY A 13 -63.71 28.87 -9.02
C GLY A 13 -63.24 27.60 -9.75
N VAL A 14 -63.49 27.52 -11.03
CA VAL A 14 -62.96 26.46 -11.93
C VAL A 14 -61.49 26.77 -12.14
N LEU A 15 -60.61 25.97 -11.51
CA LEU A 15 -59.17 26.05 -11.70
C LEU A 15 -58.77 25.07 -12.83
N THR A 16 -58.57 25.59 -14.02
CA THR A 16 -58.05 24.85 -15.18
C THR A 16 -56.56 24.57 -14.93
N CYS A 17 -56.24 23.30 -14.61
CA CYS A 17 -54.86 22.84 -14.46
C CYS A 17 -54.29 22.51 -15.83
N LEU A 18 -53.46 23.38 -16.40
CA LEU A 18 -52.63 23.13 -17.55
C LEU A 18 -51.49 22.20 -17.17
N ILE A 19 -51.58 20.92 -17.52
CA ILE A 19 -50.47 19.95 -17.42
C ILE A 19 -49.49 20.20 -18.55
N VAL A 20 -48.40 20.89 -18.24
CA VAL A 20 -47.24 20.95 -19.14
C VAL A 20 -46.45 19.65 -18.97
N ALA A 21 -46.57 18.74 -19.94
CA ALA A 21 -45.74 17.55 -20.04
C ALA A 21 -44.32 17.97 -20.41
N GLY A 22 -43.47 18.18 -19.42
CA GLY A 22 -42.06 18.36 -19.61
C GLY A 22 -41.40 17.01 -19.92
N THR A 23 -40.98 16.81 -21.17
CA THR A 23 -40.13 15.68 -21.56
C THR A 23 -38.76 15.89 -20.93
N ALA A 24 -38.48 15.16 -19.86
CA ALA A 24 -37.15 15.10 -19.27
C ALA A 24 -36.24 14.25 -20.17
N ASP A 25 -35.43 14.90 -20.99
CA ASP A 25 -34.33 14.27 -21.71
C ASP A 25 -33.31 13.76 -20.66
N ALA A 26 -33.39 12.48 -20.33
CA ALA A 26 -32.42 11.78 -19.56
C ALA A 26 -31.13 11.64 -20.39
N LYS A 27 -30.26 12.67 -20.37
CA LYS A 27 -28.89 12.57 -20.89
C LYS A 27 -28.15 11.51 -20.10
N SER A 28 -28.12 10.29 -20.66
CA SER A 28 -27.26 9.20 -20.19
C SER A 28 -25.81 9.70 -20.22
N ARG A 29 -25.28 10.04 -19.03
CA ARG A 29 -23.86 10.30 -18.85
C ARG A 29 -23.13 8.97 -19.03
N LYS A 30 -22.67 8.69 -20.25
CA LYS A 30 -21.69 7.62 -20.50
C LYS A 30 -20.50 7.87 -19.57
N LYS A 31 -20.39 7.01 -18.55
CA LYS A 31 -19.22 6.94 -17.68
C LYS A 31 -18.03 6.66 -18.61
N LYS A 32 -17.17 7.64 -18.85
CA LYS A 32 -15.92 7.43 -19.57
C LYS A 32 -15.14 6.40 -18.76
N THR A 33 -15.06 5.18 -19.26
CA THR A 33 -14.08 4.19 -18.81
C THR A 33 -12.71 4.83 -19.09
N ALA A 34 -12.02 5.21 -18.04
CA ALA A 34 -10.65 5.67 -18.17
C ALA A 34 -9.85 4.52 -18.79
N THR A 35 -9.27 4.75 -19.96
CA THR A 35 -8.27 3.87 -20.55
C THR A 35 -7.13 3.76 -19.51
N PRO A 36 -6.61 2.56 -19.20
CA PRO A 36 -5.46 2.42 -18.35
C PRO A 36 -4.37 3.35 -18.87
N LYS A 37 -3.93 4.27 -18.04
CA LYS A 37 -2.83 5.16 -18.38
C LYS A 37 -1.59 4.28 -18.35
N ASP A 38 -0.93 4.04 -19.48
CA ASP A 38 0.38 3.40 -19.51
C ASP A 38 1.26 4.10 -18.50
N SER A 39 1.46 3.47 -17.35
CA SER A 39 2.31 4.02 -16.31
C SER A 39 3.74 3.66 -16.67
N THR A 40 4.52 4.68 -17.03
CA THR A 40 5.96 4.51 -17.16
C THR A 40 6.58 4.63 -15.78
N PHE A 41 7.25 3.58 -15.34
CA PHE A 41 8.07 3.61 -14.14
C PHE A 41 9.50 3.18 -14.50
N ALA A 42 10.46 3.57 -13.68
CA ALA A 42 11.88 3.35 -13.97
C ALA A 42 12.43 2.08 -13.27
N TYR A 43 11.95 1.80 -12.06
CA TYR A 43 12.42 0.69 -11.25
C TYR A 43 11.37 0.26 -10.22
N TYR A 44 11.57 -0.91 -9.59
CA TYR A 44 10.81 -1.36 -8.44
C TYR A 44 11.53 -1.06 -7.14
N LEU A 45 10.77 -0.62 -6.14
CA LEU A 45 11.20 -0.53 -4.76
C LEU A 45 10.54 -1.68 -4.00
N LEU A 46 11.30 -2.74 -3.70
CA LEU A 46 10.87 -3.78 -2.77
C LEU A 46 11.00 -3.23 -1.35
N THR A 47 9.89 -3.13 -0.64
CA THR A 47 9.83 -2.61 0.72
C THR A 47 9.49 -3.73 1.68
N LEU A 48 10.35 -3.91 2.69
CA LEU A 48 10.18 -4.89 3.76
C LEU A 48 10.00 -4.17 5.09
N SER A 49 8.82 -4.29 5.70
CA SER A 49 8.55 -3.76 7.04
C SER A 49 9.16 -4.67 8.11
N TYR A 50 9.65 -4.06 9.19
CA TYR A 50 10.12 -4.80 10.35
C TYR A 50 8.96 -4.98 11.33
N ALA A 51 8.41 -6.19 11.40
CA ALA A 51 7.18 -6.47 12.13
C ALA A 51 7.25 -6.16 13.64
N PRO A 52 8.33 -6.44 14.39
CA PRO A 52 8.38 -6.11 15.80
C PRO A 52 8.19 -4.63 16.10
N ASP A 53 8.79 -3.74 15.30
CA ASP A 53 8.71 -2.30 15.47
C ASP A 53 7.36 -1.79 14.95
N PHE A 54 6.86 -2.30 13.81
CA PHE A 54 5.49 -2.03 13.36
C PHE A 54 4.44 -2.40 14.42
N CYS A 55 4.63 -3.53 15.11
CA CYS A 55 3.70 -3.99 16.15
C CYS A 55 3.80 -3.20 17.46
N SER A 56 4.82 -2.37 17.64
CA SER A 56 4.91 -1.41 18.76
C SER A 56 4.04 -0.18 18.51
N GLU A 57 3.76 0.14 17.23
CA GLU A 57 2.94 1.25 16.82
C GLU A 57 1.43 1.00 17.04
N PRO A 58 0.59 2.03 17.25
CA PRO A 58 -0.85 1.86 17.50
C PRO A 58 -1.60 1.08 16.41
N GLN A 59 -1.21 1.19 15.14
CA GLN A 59 -1.79 0.44 14.03
C GLN A 59 -1.34 -1.02 14.02
N GLY A 60 -0.09 -1.31 14.38
CA GLY A 60 0.47 -2.66 14.41
C GLY A 60 -0.20 -3.56 15.44
N VAL A 61 -0.56 -3.03 16.60
CA VAL A 61 -1.26 -3.76 17.67
C VAL A 61 -2.63 -4.29 17.21
N LYS A 62 -3.23 -3.72 16.18
CA LYS A 62 -4.55 -4.10 15.67
C LYS A 62 -4.53 -5.28 14.69
N ASP A 63 -3.37 -5.75 14.26
CA ASP A 63 -3.26 -6.89 13.35
C ASP A 63 -2.74 -8.17 14.03
N PRO A 64 -3.65 -9.06 14.49
CA PRO A 64 -3.23 -10.27 15.19
C PRO A 64 -2.51 -11.29 14.30
N ARG A 65 -2.62 -11.16 12.96
CA ARG A 65 -1.94 -12.07 12.03
C ARG A 65 -0.45 -11.77 11.92
N GLU A 66 -0.08 -10.54 12.08
CA GLU A 66 1.32 -10.09 12.08
C GLU A 66 1.84 -9.93 13.50
N CYS A 67 1.07 -9.29 14.38
CA CYS A 67 1.49 -8.86 15.71
C CYS A 67 1.02 -9.78 16.85
N GLY A 68 0.32 -10.87 16.54
CA GLY A 68 -0.16 -11.81 17.57
C GLY A 68 0.98 -12.49 18.31
N ALA A 69 0.75 -12.80 19.59
CA ALA A 69 1.74 -13.50 20.43
C ALA A 69 2.22 -14.82 19.79
N GLY A 70 3.54 -15.07 19.86
CA GLY A 70 4.16 -16.28 19.31
C GLY A 70 4.30 -16.33 17.80
N ARG A 71 4.09 -15.24 17.10
CA ARG A 71 4.24 -15.20 15.63
C ARG A 71 5.70 -15.24 15.19
N HIS A 72 6.64 -14.73 15.98
CA HIS A 72 8.08 -14.72 15.71
C HIS A 72 8.46 -14.24 14.31
N ILE A 73 7.78 -13.19 13.84
CA ILE A 73 7.97 -12.61 12.51
C ILE A 73 8.98 -11.46 12.59
N GLY A 74 9.99 -11.49 11.74
CA GLY A 74 10.94 -10.40 11.52
C GLY A 74 10.49 -9.49 10.38
N PHE A 75 11.16 -9.58 9.23
CA PHE A 75 10.78 -8.80 8.04
C PHE A 75 9.66 -9.45 7.23
N VAL A 76 8.67 -8.65 6.90
CA VAL A 76 7.57 -9.01 5.97
C VAL A 76 7.60 -8.10 4.74
N VAL A 77 7.05 -8.55 3.63
CA VAL A 77 6.85 -7.68 2.48
C VAL A 77 5.74 -6.69 2.79
N HIS A 78 6.06 -5.40 2.74
CA HIS A 78 5.07 -4.34 2.65
C HIS A 78 4.54 -4.30 1.22
N GLY A 79 5.41 -4.07 0.24
CA GLY A 79 5.03 -4.03 -1.16
C GLY A 79 6.19 -4.04 -2.14
N LEU A 80 5.85 -4.04 -3.43
CA LEU A 80 6.76 -3.86 -4.55
C LEU A 80 6.27 -2.68 -5.40
N TRP A 81 6.86 -1.53 -5.21
CA TRP A 81 6.32 -0.27 -5.71
C TRP A 81 7.01 0.18 -6.99
N PRO A 82 6.30 0.36 -8.11
CA PRO A 82 6.82 1.06 -9.27
C PRO A 82 7.29 2.46 -8.89
N GLN A 83 8.51 2.85 -9.29
CA GLN A 83 9.13 4.12 -8.92
C GLN A 83 9.64 4.90 -10.14
N GLY A 84 9.64 6.23 -10.04
CA GLY A 84 10.33 7.10 -10.99
C GLY A 84 11.78 7.33 -10.60
N GLU A 85 12.66 7.69 -11.55
CA GLU A 85 14.08 7.97 -11.25
C GLU A 85 14.26 9.13 -10.27
N ASN A 86 13.54 10.23 -10.49
CA ASN A 86 13.75 11.48 -9.77
C ASN A 86 12.48 11.97 -9.04
N ALA A 87 11.45 11.15 -8.98
CA ALA A 87 10.17 11.48 -8.37
C ALA A 87 9.55 10.25 -7.73
N ARG A 88 8.55 10.45 -6.87
CA ARG A 88 7.70 9.35 -6.39
C ARG A 88 7.14 8.57 -7.56
N GLY A 89 7.00 7.27 -7.37
CA GLY A 89 6.36 6.40 -8.32
C GLY A 89 4.87 6.71 -8.53
N PRO A 90 4.30 6.18 -9.61
CA PRO A 90 2.87 6.29 -9.85
C PRO A 90 2.07 5.47 -8.84
N GLU A 91 0.89 5.96 -8.48
CA GLU A 91 -0.07 5.29 -7.61
C GLU A 91 -1.47 5.32 -8.22
N ASN A 92 -2.29 4.31 -7.93
CA ASN A 92 -3.70 4.25 -8.33
C ASN A 92 -3.89 4.41 -9.86
N CYS A 93 -3.11 3.66 -10.67
CA CYS A 93 -3.03 3.86 -12.11
C CYS A 93 -4.22 3.32 -12.90
N GLY A 94 -5.06 2.49 -12.29
CA GLY A 94 -6.20 1.90 -12.98
C GLY A 94 -7.29 1.38 -12.05
N HIS A 95 -8.33 0.80 -12.65
CA HIS A 95 -9.37 0.13 -11.86
C HIS A 95 -8.82 -1.20 -11.32
N ALA A 96 -8.73 -1.29 -10.00
CA ALA A 96 -8.35 -2.51 -9.32
C ALA A 96 -9.57 -3.41 -9.08
N SER A 97 -9.66 -4.54 -9.78
CA SER A 97 -10.56 -5.63 -9.37
C SER A 97 -10.04 -6.29 -8.10
N PRO A 98 -10.91 -6.84 -7.25
CA PRO A 98 -10.47 -7.59 -6.07
C PRO A 98 -9.50 -8.71 -6.45
N VAL A 99 -8.44 -8.87 -5.65
CA VAL A 99 -7.47 -9.95 -5.81
C VAL A 99 -8.17 -11.29 -5.50
N SER A 100 -7.98 -12.29 -6.36
CA SER A 100 -8.62 -13.59 -6.16
C SER A 100 -8.09 -14.33 -4.92
N GLN A 101 -8.92 -15.17 -4.30
CA GLN A 101 -8.53 -15.93 -3.12
C GLN A 101 -7.31 -16.83 -3.37
N SER A 102 -7.15 -17.38 -4.58
CA SER A 102 -5.99 -18.20 -4.93
C SER A 102 -4.68 -17.40 -4.88
N ILE A 103 -4.68 -16.15 -5.36
CA ILE A 103 -3.52 -15.25 -5.30
C ILE A 103 -3.25 -14.85 -3.84
N ILE A 104 -4.30 -14.51 -3.09
CA ILE A 104 -4.20 -14.15 -1.66
C ILE A 104 -3.51 -15.27 -0.90
N GLN A 105 -4.00 -16.51 -1.00
CA GLN A 105 -3.43 -17.66 -0.28
C GLN A 105 -1.94 -17.90 -0.60
N GLN A 106 -1.54 -17.72 -1.85
CA GLN A 106 -0.14 -17.82 -2.27
C GLN A 106 0.74 -16.68 -1.74
N THR A 107 0.14 -15.54 -1.42
CA THR A 107 0.86 -14.30 -1.07
C THR A 107 0.95 -14.09 0.44
N LEU A 108 0.04 -14.69 1.23
CA LEU A 108 -0.04 -14.51 2.69
C LEU A 108 1.23 -14.88 3.47
N LYS A 109 2.09 -15.75 2.93
CA LYS A 109 3.39 -16.07 3.56
C LYS A 109 4.43 -14.96 3.41
N TYR A 110 4.19 -13.99 2.52
CA TYR A 110 5.06 -12.84 2.27
C TYR A 110 4.47 -11.55 2.80
N ILE A 111 3.18 -11.30 2.50
CA ILE A 111 2.40 -10.14 2.94
C ILE A 111 1.38 -10.67 3.96
N PRO A 112 1.44 -10.27 5.24
CA PRO A 112 0.78 -11.00 6.32
C PRO A 112 -0.75 -10.89 6.33
N THR A 113 -1.34 -9.92 5.61
CA THR A 113 -2.78 -9.68 5.67
C THR A 113 -3.42 -9.53 4.30
N GLU A 114 -4.66 -10.01 4.17
CA GLU A 114 -5.44 -9.85 2.94
C GLU A 114 -5.72 -8.38 2.64
N SER A 115 -5.99 -7.56 3.66
CA SER A 115 -6.23 -6.13 3.48
C SER A 115 -5.01 -5.43 2.87
N LEU A 116 -3.79 -5.78 3.29
CA LEU A 116 -2.57 -5.23 2.72
C LEU A 116 -2.36 -5.73 1.28
N ILE A 117 -2.64 -7.00 0.99
CA ILE A 117 -2.57 -7.53 -0.38
C ILE A 117 -3.51 -6.76 -1.32
N GLN A 118 -4.76 -6.51 -0.89
CA GLN A 118 -5.71 -5.72 -1.69
C GLN A 118 -5.25 -4.27 -1.87
N HIS A 119 -4.69 -3.66 -0.81
CA HIS A 119 -4.15 -2.31 -0.84
C HIS A 119 -2.98 -2.21 -1.83
N GLU A 120 -2.00 -3.09 -1.72
CA GLU A 120 -0.82 -3.11 -2.57
C GLU A 120 -1.17 -3.29 -4.05
N TRP A 121 -2.15 -4.14 -4.35
CA TRP A 121 -2.66 -4.27 -5.70
C TRP A 121 -3.31 -2.97 -6.21
N SER A 122 -4.23 -2.40 -5.43
CA SER A 122 -4.98 -1.22 -5.87
C SER A 122 -4.12 0.02 -6.04
N THR A 123 -3.16 0.21 -5.12
CA THR A 123 -2.33 1.42 -5.06
C THR A 123 -1.13 1.33 -5.99
N HIS A 124 -0.41 0.21 -5.95
CA HIS A 124 0.88 0.07 -6.62
C HIS A 124 0.86 -0.94 -7.77
N GLY A 125 0.21 -2.08 -7.58
CA GLY A 125 0.18 -3.15 -8.57
C GLY A 125 -0.43 -2.72 -9.90
N THR A 126 -1.50 -1.91 -9.88
CA THR A 126 -2.14 -1.34 -11.08
C THR A 126 -1.20 -0.45 -11.90
N CYS A 127 -0.09 -0.01 -11.32
CA CYS A 127 0.92 0.82 -11.98
C CYS A 127 2.06 0.01 -12.61
N SER A 128 2.11 -1.30 -12.38
CA SER A 128 3.16 -2.17 -12.90
C SER A 128 2.95 -2.60 -14.36
N ASN A 129 1.81 -2.32 -14.96
CA ASN A 129 1.35 -2.84 -16.26
C ASN A 129 1.19 -4.38 -16.29
N LEU A 130 1.17 -5.03 -15.13
CA LEU A 130 0.99 -6.47 -14.98
C LEU A 130 -0.46 -6.82 -14.60
N SER A 131 -0.84 -8.07 -14.81
CA SER A 131 -2.03 -8.63 -14.17
C SER A 131 -1.80 -8.79 -12.66
N ALA A 132 -2.86 -8.89 -11.84
CA ALA A 132 -2.71 -9.14 -10.40
C ALA A 132 -1.91 -10.43 -10.12
N ASN A 133 -2.14 -11.47 -10.91
CA ASN A 133 -1.39 -12.73 -10.79
C ASN A 133 0.11 -12.52 -11.02
N ASP A 134 0.48 -11.83 -12.10
CA ASP A 134 1.86 -11.61 -12.49
C ASP A 134 2.54 -10.61 -11.54
N TYR A 135 1.81 -9.57 -11.09
CA TYR A 135 2.33 -8.66 -10.08
C TYR A 135 2.71 -9.39 -8.79
N PHE A 136 1.82 -10.18 -8.21
CA PHE A 136 2.15 -10.92 -6.99
C PHE A 136 3.15 -12.05 -7.20
N ALA A 137 3.23 -12.64 -8.39
CA ALA A 137 4.34 -13.53 -8.74
C ALA A 137 5.67 -12.77 -8.75
N THR A 138 5.68 -11.54 -9.27
CA THR A 138 6.85 -10.66 -9.28
C THR A 138 7.24 -10.24 -7.85
N VAL A 139 6.27 -9.90 -6.99
CA VAL A 139 6.50 -9.61 -5.56
C VAL A 139 7.20 -10.79 -4.86
N ARG A 140 6.70 -12.01 -5.03
CA ARG A 140 7.30 -13.21 -4.43
C ARG A 140 8.72 -13.44 -4.93
N LYS A 141 8.93 -13.36 -6.25
CA LYS A 141 10.25 -13.50 -6.87
C LYS A 141 11.25 -12.44 -6.38
N ALA A 142 10.80 -11.19 -6.26
CA ALA A 142 11.61 -10.11 -5.73
C ALA A 142 12.02 -10.38 -4.28
N ARG A 143 11.08 -10.79 -3.41
CA ARG A 143 11.40 -11.14 -2.02
C ARG A 143 12.35 -12.32 -1.90
N ASP A 144 12.14 -13.37 -2.69
CA ASP A 144 12.96 -14.59 -2.66
C ASP A 144 14.40 -14.35 -3.18
N SER A 145 14.64 -13.27 -3.93
CA SER A 145 15.98 -12.90 -4.40
C SER A 145 16.84 -12.20 -3.35
N VAL A 146 16.26 -11.80 -2.20
CA VAL A 146 16.95 -11.03 -1.15
C VAL A 146 17.13 -11.87 0.10
N SER A 147 18.39 -12.01 0.54
CA SER A 147 18.76 -12.62 1.81
C SER A 147 18.75 -11.58 2.92
N ILE A 148 18.07 -11.87 4.04
CA ILE A 148 18.10 -11.04 5.24
C ILE A 148 19.00 -11.73 6.28
N PRO A 149 20.04 -11.05 6.82
CA PRO A 149 20.87 -11.63 7.89
C PRO A 149 20.04 -11.96 9.12
N LYS A 150 20.28 -13.14 9.69
CA LYS A 150 19.50 -13.63 10.85
C LYS A 150 19.56 -12.67 12.06
N ASP A 151 20.67 -12.02 12.27
CA ASP A 151 20.86 -11.05 13.35
C ASP A 151 20.09 -9.74 13.15
N LEU A 152 19.66 -9.45 11.91
CA LEU A 152 18.71 -8.38 11.63
C LEU A 152 17.26 -8.88 11.64
N ASP A 153 17.00 -10.06 11.07
CA ASP A 153 15.64 -10.62 10.96
C ASP A 153 15.08 -11.03 12.32
N GLN A 154 15.93 -11.63 13.17
CA GLN A 154 15.54 -12.16 14.47
C GLN A 154 16.60 -11.85 15.53
N PRO A 155 16.80 -10.56 15.88
CA PRO A 155 17.72 -10.19 16.93
C PRO A 155 17.26 -10.78 18.29
N PRO A 156 18.16 -11.44 19.04
CA PRO A 156 17.78 -12.06 20.32
C PRO A 156 17.49 -11.03 21.41
N GLN A 157 17.94 -9.82 21.23
CA GLN A 157 17.74 -8.68 22.12
C GLN A 157 17.62 -7.40 21.28
N LYS A 158 17.21 -6.31 21.91
CA LYS A 158 17.15 -4.99 21.28
C LYS A 158 18.50 -4.66 20.65
N LEU A 159 18.49 -4.41 19.35
CA LEU A 159 19.67 -4.05 18.58
C LEU A 159 19.62 -2.56 18.24
N GLN A 160 20.77 -1.88 18.30
CA GLN A 160 20.89 -0.48 17.93
C GLN A 160 22.05 -0.34 16.94
N LEU A 161 21.74 0.12 15.72
CA LEU A 161 22.68 0.28 14.62
C LEU A 161 22.48 1.65 13.97
N SER A 162 23.48 2.13 13.24
CA SER A 162 23.24 3.22 12.28
C SER A 162 22.51 2.67 11.05
N PRO A 163 21.77 3.51 10.30
CA PRO A 163 21.20 3.11 9.01
C PRO A 163 22.24 2.49 8.06
N ALA A 164 23.43 3.06 8.01
CA ALA A 164 24.53 2.57 7.18
C ALA A 164 25.01 1.15 7.61
N GLU A 165 25.02 0.83 8.91
CA GLU A 165 25.34 -0.51 9.38
C GLU A 165 24.27 -1.53 9.00
N VAL A 166 23.00 -1.18 9.04
CA VAL A 166 21.90 -2.04 8.55
C VAL A 166 22.08 -2.31 7.07
N GLU A 167 22.30 -1.27 6.26
CA GLU A 167 22.52 -1.37 4.82
C GLU A 167 23.77 -2.21 4.46
N ALA A 168 24.86 -2.02 5.19
CA ALA A 168 26.09 -2.80 5.02
C ALA A 168 25.90 -4.30 5.33
N LYS A 169 25.14 -4.63 6.38
CA LYS A 169 24.81 -6.02 6.71
C LYS A 169 23.96 -6.66 5.60
N LEU A 170 22.97 -5.93 5.07
CA LEU A 170 22.16 -6.41 3.93
C LEU A 170 23.01 -6.60 2.69
N ALA A 171 23.90 -5.66 2.35
CA ALA A 171 24.80 -5.78 1.21
C ALA A 171 25.76 -6.98 1.35
N ALA A 172 26.30 -7.20 2.54
CA ALA A 172 27.17 -8.34 2.81
C ALA A 172 26.46 -9.70 2.63
N ALA A 173 25.18 -9.78 2.98
CA ALA A 173 24.37 -10.99 2.77
C ALA A 173 23.89 -11.17 1.31
N ASN A 174 24.08 -10.16 0.46
CA ASN A 174 23.63 -10.14 -0.94
C ASN A 174 24.77 -9.69 -1.86
N PRO A 175 25.83 -10.47 -2.05
CA PRO A 175 27.04 -10.04 -2.78
C PRO A 175 26.81 -9.75 -4.26
N SER A 176 25.70 -10.19 -4.86
CA SER A 176 25.30 -9.85 -6.23
C SER A 176 24.62 -8.48 -6.35
N PHE A 177 24.31 -7.83 -5.22
CA PHE A 177 23.69 -6.52 -5.20
C PHE A 177 24.74 -5.42 -4.99
N PRO A 178 24.66 -4.27 -5.69
CA PRO A 178 25.48 -3.13 -5.32
C PRO A 178 25.10 -2.67 -3.89
N ALA A 179 26.07 -2.26 -3.09
CA ALA A 179 25.80 -1.79 -1.72
C ALA A 179 24.75 -0.67 -1.67
N ALA A 180 24.74 0.19 -2.68
CA ALA A 180 23.76 1.27 -2.83
C ALA A 180 22.35 0.80 -3.22
N ALA A 181 22.09 -0.52 -3.36
CA ALA A 181 20.75 -1.05 -3.61
C ALA A 181 19.85 -1.03 -2.38
N PHE A 182 20.41 -0.83 -1.19
CA PHE A 182 19.69 -0.89 0.08
C PHE A 182 19.50 0.51 0.67
N ARG A 183 18.33 0.75 1.26
CA ARG A 183 18.00 1.95 2.02
C ARG A 183 17.23 1.57 3.27
N THR A 184 17.47 2.31 4.34
CA THR A 184 16.80 2.15 5.62
C THR A 184 15.80 3.28 5.82
N SER A 185 14.57 2.97 6.22
CA SER A 185 13.55 3.92 6.68
C SER A 185 13.30 3.72 8.17
N CYS A 186 12.99 4.79 8.90
CA CYS A 186 12.78 4.74 10.35
C CYS A 186 11.59 5.60 10.78
N TYR A 187 10.98 5.22 11.89
CA TYR A 187 10.00 6.04 12.59
C TYR A 187 10.69 7.22 13.29
N GLN A 188 9.90 8.21 13.72
CA GLN A 188 10.43 9.42 14.37
C GLN A 188 11.06 9.14 15.75
N ASP A 189 10.62 8.11 16.45
CA ASP A 189 11.16 7.64 17.72
C ASP A 189 12.45 6.82 17.58
N GLY A 190 12.86 6.54 16.34
CA GLY A 190 14.09 5.83 16.02
C GLY A 190 13.93 4.33 15.83
N GLU A 191 12.74 3.77 15.92
CA GLU A 191 12.51 2.36 15.56
C GLU A 191 12.63 2.14 14.05
N LEU A 192 13.11 0.95 13.67
CA LEU A 192 13.25 0.58 12.25
C LEU A 192 11.87 0.41 11.62
N GLN A 193 11.56 1.22 10.62
CA GLN A 193 10.31 1.09 9.89
C GLN A 193 10.42 0.05 8.78
N GLU A 194 11.39 0.24 7.87
CA GLU A 194 11.53 -0.57 6.67
C GLU A 194 12.99 -0.65 6.21
N VAL A 195 13.30 -1.73 5.52
CA VAL A 195 14.40 -1.77 4.57
C VAL A 195 13.85 -1.78 3.16
N ARG A 196 14.46 -1.02 2.28
CA ARG A 196 14.02 -0.80 0.90
C ARG A 196 15.11 -1.24 -0.07
N ILE A 197 14.74 -2.01 -1.07
CA ILE A 197 15.66 -2.61 -2.02
C ILE A 197 15.26 -2.18 -3.43
N CYS A 198 16.21 -1.62 -4.18
CA CYS A 198 15.98 -1.12 -5.53
C CYS A 198 16.31 -2.19 -6.58
N LEU A 199 15.34 -2.47 -7.45
CA LEU A 199 15.41 -3.50 -8.49
C LEU A 199 14.99 -2.89 -9.83
N ASN A 200 15.70 -3.25 -10.90
CA ASN A 200 15.24 -2.94 -12.25
C ASN A 200 13.90 -3.63 -12.55
N PRO A 201 13.18 -3.26 -13.62
CA PRO A 201 11.91 -3.91 -13.97
C PRO A 201 12.00 -5.43 -14.18
N ASP A 202 13.17 -5.95 -14.56
CA ASP A 202 13.48 -7.37 -14.69
C ASP A 202 13.91 -8.06 -13.38
N LEU A 203 13.86 -7.32 -12.27
CA LEU A 203 14.30 -7.67 -10.91
C LEU A 203 15.81 -7.81 -10.73
N SER A 204 16.64 -7.43 -11.70
CA SER A 204 18.08 -7.32 -11.47
C SER A 204 18.36 -6.19 -10.48
N PRO A 205 19.36 -6.35 -9.58
CA PRO A 205 19.69 -5.33 -8.58
C PRO A 205 20.19 -4.04 -9.20
N ARG A 206 19.85 -2.90 -8.58
CA ARG A 206 20.35 -1.57 -8.97
C ARG A 206 20.62 -0.69 -7.77
N ALA A 207 21.45 0.33 -7.95
CA ALA A 207 21.59 1.39 -6.96
C ALA A 207 20.27 2.18 -6.80
N CYS A 208 19.91 2.48 -5.56
CA CYS A 208 18.77 3.34 -5.25
C CYS A 208 19.04 4.79 -5.62
N THR A 209 17.98 5.47 -6.06
CA THR A 209 17.98 6.93 -6.22
C THR A 209 17.48 7.61 -4.94
N ALA A 210 17.55 8.93 -4.89
CA ALA A 210 17.05 9.70 -3.74
C ALA A 210 15.53 9.49 -3.49
N SER A 211 14.77 9.12 -4.52
CA SER A 211 13.33 8.85 -4.41
C SER A 211 12.99 7.61 -3.58
N ALA A 212 13.95 6.72 -3.33
CA ALA A 212 13.75 5.58 -2.44
C ALA A 212 13.57 6.00 -0.96
N GLY A 213 13.96 7.24 -0.62
CA GLY A 213 13.96 7.74 0.76
C GLY A 213 15.07 7.12 1.60
N GLU A 214 15.32 7.72 2.76
CA GLU A 214 16.33 7.25 3.72
C GLU A 214 15.98 7.67 5.14
N CYS A 215 16.45 6.93 6.14
CA CYS A 215 16.44 7.34 7.54
C CYS A 215 17.53 8.38 7.79
N LYS A 216 17.17 9.54 8.35
CA LYS A 216 18.11 10.63 8.65
C LYS A 216 18.62 10.63 10.08
N LEU A 217 18.18 9.68 10.90
CA LEU A 217 18.66 9.53 12.27
C LEU A 217 20.05 8.87 12.27
N SER A 218 20.85 9.19 13.28
CA SER A 218 22.17 8.59 13.44
C SER A 218 22.11 7.11 13.84
N LYS A 219 20.99 6.67 14.45
CA LYS A 219 20.77 5.31 14.92
C LYS A 219 19.32 4.90 14.72
N VAL A 220 19.13 3.61 14.44
CA VAL A 220 17.84 2.93 14.43
C VAL A 220 17.85 1.79 15.44
N MET A 221 16.70 1.49 15.99
CA MET A 221 16.46 0.40 16.93
C MET A 221 15.68 -0.71 16.23
N LEU A 222 16.06 -1.95 16.51
CA LEU A 222 15.31 -3.14 16.12
C LEU A 222 14.90 -3.85 17.41
N LEU A 223 13.60 -3.99 17.63
CA LEU A 223 13.07 -4.76 18.76
C LEU A 223 13.26 -6.27 18.52
N PRO A 224 13.41 -7.09 19.57
CA PRO A 224 13.44 -8.54 19.39
C PRO A 224 12.09 -9.06 18.92
N VAL A 225 12.10 -10.12 18.14
CA VAL A 225 10.87 -10.84 17.75
C VAL A 225 10.20 -11.46 18.97
N ARG A 226 8.88 -11.46 19.04
CA ARG A 226 8.06 -11.92 20.18
C ARG A 226 7.29 -13.18 19.88
#